data_2601a0b339489ae93d52e364cb7f03c2
#
_entry.id   2601a0b339489ae93d52e364cb7f03c2
#
_cell.length_a   1.000
_cell.length_b   1.000
_cell.length_c   1.000
_cell.angle_alpha   90.00
_cell.angle_beta   90.00
_cell.angle_gamma   90.00
#
_symmetry.space_group_name_H-M   'P 1'
#
loop_
_entity.id
_entity.type
_entity.pdbx_description
1 polymer ?
#
loop_
_entity_poly.entity_id
_entity_poly.type
_entity_poly.pdbx_seq_one_letter_code
_entity_poly.pdbx_strand_id
1 'polypeptide(L)'
;MKNHLYHLLVFSLLGIFAASCSDDDDAPNIQSEIVGEWRLTSWSENAPEGFEVYVEFTSAATFGLYQKVETSNYTKYTGRYSIDGSRLTGVYDDGESWGNGYDFELTNGGNTLTMTTRTEPAETSVYSRTIIPDDVRNARTSRAEFSLEMRRML
;
A
#
# COMPACT_ATOMS: atom_id res chain seq x y z
N MET A 1 -42.67 73.79 -17.27
CA MET A 1 -41.59 74.54 -16.65
C MET A 1 -40.93 73.71 -15.56
N LYS A 2 -39.63 73.53 -15.74
CA LYS A 2 -38.62 73.23 -14.69
C LYS A 2 -38.48 71.77 -14.30
N ASN A 3 -37.50 71.12 -14.82
CA ASN A 3 -36.07 70.96 -14.46
C ASN A 3 -35.97 70.01 -13.25
N HIS A 4 -35.69 68.75 -13.41
CA HIS A 4 -34.53 68.01 -13.82
C HIS A 4 -33.34 68.14 -12.90
N LEU A 5 -33.02 67.16 -12.21
CA LEU A 5 -31.63 66.92 -11.88
C LEU A 5 -31.44 65.38 -11.74
N TYR A 6 -30.81 64.87 -12.75
CA TYR A 6 -30.36 63.46 -12.75
C TYR A 6 -29.21 63.29 -11.76
N HIS A 7 -29.45 62.62 -10.70
CA HIS A 7 -28.33 62.14 -9.86
C HIS A 7 -27.98 60.74 -10.34
N LEU A 8 -26.91 60.70 -11.07
CA LEU A 8 -26.24 59.50 -11.54
C LEU A 8 -25.54 58.86 -10.34
N LEU A 9 -26.19 57.88 -9.74
CA LEU A 9 -25.60 57.13 -8.63
C LEU A 9 -24.88 55.94 -9.25
N VAL A 10 -23.56 56.13 -9.41
CA VAL A 10 -22.63 55.07 -9.80
C VAL A 10 -22.48 54.15 -8.60
N PHE A 11 -23.19 53.06 -8.58
CA PHE A 11 -22.96 51.96 -7.66
C PHE A 11 -21.70 51.21 -8.10
N SER A 12 -20.60 51.50 -7.49
CA SER A 12 -19.38 50.72 -7.56
C SER A 12 -19.63 49.38 -6.84
N LEU A 13 -19.89 48.35 -7.63
CA LEU A 13 -20.00 46.99 -7.15
C LEU A 13 -18.59 46.45 -6.88
N LEU A 14 -18.13 46.60 -5.64
CA LEU A 14 -16.93 45.92 -5.18
C LEU A 14 -17.24 44.41 -5.13
N GLY A 15 -16.81 43.70 -6.12
CA GLY A 15 -16.80 42.24 -6.10
C GLY A 15 -15.79 41.74 -5.05
N ILE A 16 -16.29 41.26 -3.93
CA ILE A 16 -15.50 40.51 -2.99
C ILE A 16 -15.33 39.11 -3.61
N PHE A 17 -14.17 38.88 -4.22
CA PHE A 17 -13.72 37.53 -4.49
C PHE A 17 -13.38 36.88 -3.15
N ALA A 18 -14.34 36.16 -2.58
CA ALA A 18 -14.05 35.18 -1.57
C ALA A 18 -13.19 34.11 -2.26
N ALA A 19 -11.89 34.18 -2.06
CA ALA A 19 -11.01 33.03 -2.29
C ALA A 19 -11.48 31.95 -1.30
N SER A 20 -12.27 31.02 -1.78
CA SER A 20 -12.50 29.77 -1.10
C SER A 20 -11.15 29.02 -1.16
N CYS A 21 -10.35 29.17 -0.11
CA CYS A 21 -9.39 28.17 0.23
C CYS A 21 -10.19 26.92 0.56
N SER A 22 -10.24 25.98 -0.36
CA SER A 22 -10.49 24.59 -0.02
C SER A 22 -9.30 24.20 0.84
N ASP A 23 -9.48 24.17 2.14
CA ASP A 23 -8.67 23.31 2.98
C ASP A 23 -9.04 21.90 2.51
N ASP A 24 -8.31 21.39 1.52
CA ASP A 24 -8.17 19.98 1.34
C ASP A 24 -7.50 19.50 2.63
N ASP A 25 -8.31 19.09 3.59
CA ASP A 25 -7.87 18.23 4.64
C ASP A 25 -7.24 17.05 3.92
N ASP A 26 -5.91 17.05 3.85
CA ASP A 26 -5.11 15.92 3.39
C ASP A 26 -5.41 14.77 4.35
N ALA A 27 -6.48 14.06 4.08
CA ALA A 27 -6.69 12.75 4.67
C ALA A 27 -5.39 11.96 4.38
N PRO A 28 -4.74 11.41 5.42
CA PRO A 28 -3.47 10.74 5.24
C PRO A 28 -3.60 9.76 4.08
N ASN A 29 -2.77 9.94 3.06
CA ASN A 29 -2.81 9.08 1.89
C ASN A 29 -2.29 7.70 2.32
N ILE A 30 -3.21 6.83 2.71
CA ILE A 30 -2.95 5.49 3.23
C ILE A 30 -2.02 4.71 2.28
N GLN A 31 -2.11 4.98 0.97
CA GLN A 31 -1.19 4.40 0.00
C GLN A 31 0.26 4.84 0.22
N SER A 32 0.50 6.09 0.66
CA SER A 32 1.86 6.54 0.95
C SER A 32 2.40 5.95 2.25
N GLU A 33 1.53 5.61 3.18
CA GLU A 33 1.94 5.10 4.49
C GLU A 33 2.41 3.64 4.44
N ILE A 34 1.87 2.80 3.55
CA ILE A 34 2.33 1.41 3.37
C ILE A 34 3.65 1.33 2.61
N VAL A 35 3.99 2.37 1.82
CA VAL A 35 5.23 2.41 1.04
C VAL A 35 6.43 2.24 1.96
N GLY A 36 7.31 1.31 1.60
CA GLY A 36 8.50 0.98 2.37
C GLY A 36 8.80 -0.50 2.36
N GLU A 37 9.68 -0.90 3.26
CA GLU A 37 10.22 -2.22 3.35
C GLU A 37 9.83 -2.85 4.69
N TRP A 38 9.41 -4.09 4.64
CA TRP A 38 8.78 -4.79 5.72
C TRP A 38 9.36 -6.18 5.90
N ARG A 39 9.56 -6.59 7.15
CA ARG A 39 9.94 -7.96 7.52
C ARG A 39 8.82 -8.62 8.30
N LEU A 40 8.44 -9.81 7.90
CA LEU A 40 7.50 -10.65 8.66
C LEU A 40 8.07 -10.97 10.05
N THR A 41 7.30 -10.69 11.09
CA THR A 41 7.67 -10.94 12.48
C THR A 41 6.77 -11.97 13.16
N SER A 42 5.54 -12.12 12.66
CA SER A 42 4.59 -13.11 13.18
C SER A 42 3.62 -13.54 12.08
N TRP A 43 3.21 -14.77 12.12
CA TRP A 43 2.20 -15.37 11.26
C TRP A 43 1.30 -16.29 12.06
N SER A 44 -0.01 -16.31 11.78
CA SER A 44 -1.00 -17.09 12.52
C SER A 44 -0.82 -18.61 12.41
N GLU A 45 -0.17 -19.09 11.36
CA GLU A 45 0.24 -20.48 11.23
C GLU A 45 1.65 -20.69 11.82
N ASN A 46 1.99 -21.94 12.11
CA ASN A 46 3.36 -22.29 12.51
C ASN A 46 4.29 -22.17 11.31
N ALA A 47 5.15 -21.18 11.34
CA ALA A 47 6.16 -21.01 10.31
C ALA A 47 7.17 -22.16 10.35
N PRO A 48 7.57 -22.74 9.21
CA PRO A 48 8.66 -23.71 9.13
C PRO A 48 9.98 -23.13 9.66
N GLU A 49 10.89 -23.99 10.10
CA GLU A 49 12.23 -23.56 10.51
C GLU A 49 12.95 -22.86 9.35
N GLY A 50 13.55 -21.71 9.62
CA GLY A 50 14.27 -20.90 8.62
C GLY A 50 13.35 -20.14 7.66
N PHE A 51 12.07 -20.04 7.95
CA PHE A 51 11.12 -19.24 7.20
C PHE A 51 11.37 -17.76 7.41
N GLU A 52 11.64 -17.05 6.34
CA GLU A 52 11.83 -15.59 6.36
C GLU A 52 11.12 -14.94 5.17
N VAL A 53 10.44 -13.82 5.43
CA VAL A 53 9.71 -13.07 4.42
C VAL A 53 9.98 -11.58 4.56
N TYR A 54 10.26 -10.95 3.44
CA TYR A 54 10.30 -9.50 3.31
C TYR A 54 9.36 -9.06 2.19
N VAL A 55 8.77 -7.90 2.36
CA VAL A 55 7.91 -7.26 1.36
C VAL A 55 8.35 -5.81 1.18
N GLU A 56 8.42 -5.36 -0.05
CA GLU A 56 8.62 -3.96 -0.43
C GLU A 56 7.38 -3.46 -1.16
N PHE A 57 6.81 -2.35 -0.70
CA PHE A 57 5.78 -1.60 -1.41
C PHE A 57 6.36 -0.29 -1.92
N THR A 58 6.15 0.02 -3.19
CA THR A 58 6.67 1.25 -3.80
C THR A 58 5.56 2.26 -4.07
N SER A 59 5.93 3.53 -4.20
CA SER A 59 4.99 4.60 -4.59
C SER A 59 4.44 4.44 -6.02
N ALA A 60 5.06 3.59 -6.84
CA ALA A 60 4.57 3.24 -8.17
C ALA A 60 3.51 2.13 -8.16
N ALA A 61 2.95 1.79 -6.99
CA ALA A 61 1.99 0.71 -6.79
C ALA A 61 2.52 -0.66 -7.23
N THR A 62 3.82 -0.90 -7.07
CA THR A 62 4.45 -2.21 -7.28
C THR A 62 4.93 -2.79 -5.97
N PHE A 63 5.00 -4.12 -5.90
CA PHE A 63 5.57 -4.80 -4.75
C PHE A 63 6.68 -5.76 -5.15
N GLY A 64 7.57 -6.02 -4.21
CA GLY A 64 8.53 -7.12 -4.23
C GLY A 64 8.33 -8.00 -3.00
N LEU A 65 8.08 -9.28 -3.21
CA LEU A 65 8.04 -10.30 -2.15
C LEU A 65 9.31 -11.11 -2.22
N TYR A 66 10.03 -11.17 -1.12
CA TYR A 66 11.24 -11.96 -0.96
C TYR A 66 10.98 -13.00 0.11
N GLN A 67 10.92 -14.27 -0.25
CA GLN A 67 10.64 -15.33 0.71
C GLN A 67 11.66 -16.45 0.64
N LYS A 68 11.96 -16.98 1.81
CA LYS A 68 12.76 -18.18 2.02
C LYS A 68 11.89 -19.17 2.79
N VAL A 69 11.41 -20.18 2.08
CA VAL A 69 10.50 -21.20 2.61
C VAL A 69 11.11 -22.55 2.31
N GLU A 70 11.48 -23.31 3.36
CA GLU A 70 12.06 -24.66 3.25
C GLU A 70 13.27 -24.76 2.29
N THR A 71 13.90 -23.63 1.97
CA THR A 71 15.06 -23.55 1.08
C THR A 71 16.17 -22.75 1.72
N SER A 72 17.40 -22.89 1.23
CA SER A 72 18.55 -22.10 1.69
C SER A 72 18.62 -20.71 1.05
N ASN A 73 17.84 -20.45 0.02
CA ASN A 73 17.89 -19.22 -0.78
C ASN A 73 16.55 -18.49 -0.79
N TYR A 74 16.63 -17.17 -0.87
CA TYR A 74 15.43 -16.37 -1.14
C TYR A 74 14.98 -16.50 -2.58
N THR A 75 13.66 -16.49 -2.77
CA THR A 75 13.02 -16.35 -4.06
C THR A 75 12.30 -15.02 -4.10
N LYS A 76 12.47 -14.25 -5.17
CA LYS A 76 11.81 -12.97 -5.39
C LYS A 76 10.61 -13.14 -6.31
N TYR A 77 9.47 -12.59 -5.89
CA TYR A 77 8.28 -12.38 -6.71
C TYR A 77 8.00 -10.88 -6.81
N THR A 78 7.48 -10.46 -7.94
CA THR A 78 7.11 -9.06 -8.19
C THR A 78 5.69 -8.96 -8.72
N GLY A 79 5.12 -7.76 -8.63
CA GLY A 79 3.79 -7.51 -9.13
C GLY A 79 3.30 -6.10 -8.80
N ARG A 80 1.99 -5.93 -8.88
CA ARG A 80 1.33 -4.65 -8.61
C ARG A 80 0.31 -4.82 -7.50
N TYR A 81 0.14 -3.79 -6.69
CA TYR A 81 -0.87 -3.76 -5.64
C TYR A 81 -1.83 -2.59 -5.83
N SER A 82 -2.98 -2.68 -5.17
CA SER A 82 -3.99 -1.64 -5.10
C SER A 82 -4.57 -1.56 -3.69
N ILE A 83 -4.92 -0.36 -3.26
CA ILE A 83 -5.55 -0.09 -1.98
C ILE A 83 -6.91 0.55 -2.23
N ASP A 84 -7.92 0.01 -1.54
CA ASP A 84 -9.28 0.56 -1.49
C ASP A 84 -9.73 0.60 -0.02
N GLY A 85 -9.68 1.78 0.59
CA GLY A 85 -9.85 1.94 2.03
C GLY A 85 -8.80 1.13 2.82
N SER A 86 -9.23 0.21 3.66
CA SER A 86 -8.36 -0.72 4.41
C SER A 86 -8.07 -2.03 3.66
N ARG A 87 -8.55 -2.17 2.42
CA ARG A 87 -8.34 -3.37 1.62
C ARG A 87 -7.12 -3.24 0.73
N LEU A 88 -6.21 -4.18 0.86
CA LEU A 88 -5.01 -4.33 0.04
C LEU A 88 -5.19 -5.56 -0.87
N THR A 89 -5.00 -5.38 -2.17
CA THR A 89 -5.04 -6.45 -3.17
C THR A 89 -3.79 -6.41 -4.03
N GLY A 90 -3.47 -7.51 -4.69
CA GLY A 90 -2.32 -7.55 -5.57
C GLY A 90 -2.45 -8.61 -6.66
N VAL A 91 -1.63 -8.43 -7.70
CA VAL A 91 -1.47 -9.35 -8.81
C VAL A 91 0.02 -9.48 -9.10
N TYR A 92 0.52 -10.71 -9.16
CA TYR A 92 1.89 -11.01 -9.53
C TYR A 92 2.12 -10.77 -11.03
N ASP A 93 3.37 -10.59 -11.43
CA ASP A 93 3.73 -10.36 -12.84
C ASP A 93 3.39 -11.54 -13.76
N ASP A 94 3.20 -12.73 -13.22
CA ASP A 94 2.71 -13.91 -13.95
C ASP A 94 1.17 -13.97 -14.08
N GLY A 95 0.46 -12.99 -13.51
CA GLY A 95 -0.99 -12.84 -13.58
C GLY A 95 -1.76 -13.51 -12.44
N GLU A 96 -1.08 -14.20 -11.51
CA GLU A 96 -1.75 -14.74 -10.32
C GLU A 96 -2.12 -13.63 -9.34
N SER A 97 -3.34 -13.69 -8.79
CA SER A 97 -3.81 -12.69 -7.82
C SER A 97 -3.60 -13.16 -6.39
N TRP A 98 -3.60 -12.21 -5.43
CA TRP A 98 -3.63 -12.49 -3.99
C TRP A 98 -5.01 -12.99 -3.51
N GLY A 99 -5.82 -13.52 -4.41
CA GLY A 99 -7.17 -14.00 -4.10
C GLY A 99 -8.09 -12.87 -3.65
N ASN A 100 -8.69 -13.01 -2.45
CA ASN A 100 -9.61 -12.03 -1.88
C ASN A 100 -8.89 -10.78 -1.33
N GLY A 101 -7.56 -10.78 -1.28
CA GLY A 101 -6.74 -9.74 -0.68
C GLY A 101 -6.78 -9.76 0.85
N TYR A 102 -6.35 -8.66 1.43
CA TYR A 102 -6.14 -8.50 2.87
C TYR A 102 -6.87 -7.28 3.38
N ASP A 103 -7.38 -7.33 4.59
CA ASP A 103 -7.59 -6.14 5.40
C ASP A 103 -6.26 -5.80 6.08
N PHE A 104 -5.83 -4.54 6.01
CA PHE A 104 -4.57 -4.12 6.59
C PHE A 104 -4.73 -2.96 7.57
N GLU A 105 -3.82 -2.91 8.53
CA GLU A 105 -3.74 -1.87 9.52
C GLU A 105 -2.28 -1.48 9.76
N LEU A 106 -2.04 -0.18 9.91
CA LEU A 106 -0.76 0.39 10.31
C LEU A 106 -0.85 0.88 11.75
N THR A 107 0.05 0.42 12.59
CA THR A 107 0.14 0.80 14.01
C THR A 107 1.55 1.23 14.38
N ASN A 108 1.77 1.59 15.64
CA ASN A 108 3.08 2.00 16.14
C ASN A 108 3.72 3.12 15.30
N GLY A 109 2.92 4.16 14.97
CA GLY A 109 3.40 5.29 14.16
C GLY A 109 3.83 4.88 12.75
N GLY A 110 3.15 3.91 12.14
CA GLY A 110 3.45 3.41 10.79
C GLY A 110 4.62 2.43 10.73
N ASN A 111 5.09 1.89 11.88
CA ASN A 111 6.22 0.95 11.91
C ASN A 111 5.78 -0.52 12.01
N THR A 112 4.50 -0.77 12.19
CA THR A 112 3.94 -2.13 12.23
C THR A 112 2.80 -2.22 11.21
N LEU A 113 2.87 -3.17 10.30
CA LEU A 113 1.85 -3.49 9.31
C LEU A 113 1.25 -4.86 9.67
N THR A 114 -0.05 -4.88 9.92
CA THR A 114 -0.83 -6.11 10.10
C THR A 114 -1.66 -6.35 8.86
N MET A 115 -1.61 -7.56 8.33
CA MET A 115 -2.39 -7.99 7.16
C MET A 115 -3.18 -9.24 7.53
N THR A 116 -4.49 -9.20 7.35
CA THR A 116 -5.40 -10.31 7.63
C THR A 116 -6.11 -10.75 6.36
N THR A 117 -6.01 -12.03 6.02
CA THR A 117 -6.70 -12.57 4.83
C THR A 117 -8.22 -12.46 4.97
N ARG A 118 -8.90 -12.30 3.85
CA ARG A 118 -10.37 -12.28 3.77
C ARG A 118 -10.94 -13.67 3.45
N THR A 119 -10.33 -14.71 4.00
CA THR A 119 -10.72 -16.12 3.88
C THR A 119 -11.21 -16.67 5.22
N GLU A 120 -11.83 -17.83 5.20
CA GLU A 120 -12.19 -18.56 6.42
C GLU A 120 -11.46 -19.94 6.43
N PRO A 121 -10.67 -20.22 7.44
CA PRO A 121 -10.26 -19.32 8.53
C PRO A 121 -9.37 -18.16 8.05
N ALA A 122 -9.45 -17.03 8.76
CA ALA A 122 -8.60 -15.87 8.46
C ALA A 122 -7.18 -16.11 9.02
N GLU A 123 -6.18 -15.77 8.21
CA GLU A 123 -4.78 -15.78 8.61
C GLU A 123 -4.28 -14.36 8.81
N THR A 124 -3.48 -14.14 9.84
CA THR A 124 -2.91 -12.84 10.15
C THR A 124 -1.39 -12.88 10.06
N SER A 125 -0.84 -11.93 9.34
CA SER A 125 0.60 -11.69 9.21
C SER A 125 0.94 -10.32 9.79
N VAL A 126 1.98 -10.25 10.61
CA VAL A 126 2.47 -9.01 11.20
C VAL A 126 3.88 -8.74 10.71
N TYR A 127 4.08 -7.53 10.22
CA TYR A 127 5.36 -7.09 9.68
C TYR A 127 5.86 -5.87 10.45
N SER A 128 7.18 -5.76 10.59
CA SER A 128 7.85 -4.58 11.09
C SER A 128 8.59 -3.88 9.96
N ARG A 129 8.59 -2.55 9.97
CA ARG A 129 9.35 -1.73 9.03
C ARG A 129 10.83 -2.02 9.19
N THR A 130 11.54 -2.13 8.07
CA THR A 130 12.95 -2.54 8.05
C THR A 130 13.67 -1.94 6.84
N ILE A 131 14.93 -2.30 6.67
CA ILE A 131 15.68 -2.20 5.42
C ILE A 131 15.95 -3.63 4.96
N ILE A 132 15.59 -3.96 3.73
CA ILE A 132 15.83 -5.29 3.16
C ILE A 132 17.32 -5.45 2.88
N PRO A 133 18.00 -6.48 3.45
CA PRO A 133 19.41 -6.71 3.22
C PRO A 133 19.75 -6.93 1.73
N ASP A 134 20.96 -6.56 1.33
CA ASP A 134 21.38 -6.65 -0.08
C ASP A 134 21.42 -8.08 -0.61
N ASP A 135 21.77 -9.05 0.21
CA ASP A 135 21.75 -10.47 -0.14
C ASP A 135 20.33 -10.98 -0.40
N VAL A 136 19.32 -10.46 0.32
CA VAL A 136 17.91 -10.72 0.07
C VAL A 136 17.44 -10.04 -1.22
N ARG A 137 17.81 -8.76 -1.43
CA ARG A 137 17.44 -8.01 -2.64
C ARG A 137 17.98 -8.65 -3.92
N ASN A 138 19.15 -9.26 -3.85
CA ASN A 138 19.79 -9.96 -4.96
C ASN A 138 19.25 -11.37 -5.19
N ALA A 139 18.16 -11.75 -4.51
CA ALA A 139 17.50 -13.03 -4.71
C ALA A 139 17.11 -13.26 -6.18
N ARG A 140 17.12 -14.50 -6.60
CA ARG A 140 16.70 -14.87 -7.95
C ARG A 140 15.20 -14.63 -8.11
N THR A 141 14.84 -13.93 -9.18
CA THR A 141 13.43 -13.78 -9.54
C THR A 141 12.88 -15.15 -9.95
N SER A 142 11.77 -15.56 -9.36
CA SER A 142 11.06 -16.76 -9.77
C SER A 142 10.52 -16.58 -11.19
N ARG A 143 10.78 -17.57 -12.06
CA ARG A 143 10.08 -17.68 -13.33
C ARG A 143 8.87 -18.58 -13.14
N ALA A 144 7.79 -18.31 -13.84
CA ALA A 144 6.51 -19.02 -13.73
C ALA A 144 6.62 -20.56 -13.80
N GLU A 145 7.65 -21.07 -14.46
CA GLU A 145 7.90 -22.52 -14.59
C GLU A 145 8.35 -23.21 -13.29
N PHE A 146 8.87 -22.46 -12.32
CA PHE A 146 9.38 -23.00 -11.04
C PHE A 146 8.44 -22.78 -9.86
N SER A 147 7.32 -22.06 -10.06
CA SER A 147 6.46 -21.57 -8.97
C SER A 147 5.31 -22.52 -8.60
N LEU A 148 5.14 -23.65 -9.29
CA LEU A 148 3.98 -24.54 -9.09
C LEU A 148 3.97 -25.29 -7.76
N GLU A 149 5.06 -25.31 -7.00
CA GLU A 149 5.14 -26.05 -5.73
C GLU A 149 5.38 -25.18 -4.49
N MET A 150 5.69 -23.88 -4.68
CA MET A 150 6.04 -23.01 -3.53
C MET A 150 4.89 -22.07 -3.21
N ARG A 151 4.27 -22.25 -2.04
CA ARG A 151 3.22 -21.34 -1.52
C ARG A 151 3.80 -19.92 -1.43
N ARG A 152 3.17 -18.97 -2.10
CA ARG A 152 3.47 -17.54 -1.96
C ARG A 152 2.77 -17.00 -0.72
N MET A 153 3.43 -16.05 -0.05
CA MET A 153 2.94 -15.49 1.22
C MET A 153 1.97 -14.31 1.05
N LEU A 154 1.76 -13.87 -0.19
CA LEU A 154 0.74 -12.86 -0.54
C LEU A 154 -0.23 -13.43 -1.57
#